data_1e19cd0e34f57e03b311bd4c8e478973
#
_entry.id   1e19cd0e34f57e03b311bd4c8e478973
#
_cell.length_a   1.000
_cell.length_b   1.000
_cell.length_c   1.000
_cell.angle_alpha   90.00
_cell.angle_beta   90.00
_cell.angle_gamma   90.00
#
_symmetry.space_group_name_H-M   'P 1'
#
loop_
_entity.id
_entity.type
_entity.pdbx_description
1 polymer ?
#
loop_
_entity_poly.entity_id
_entity_poly.type
_entity_poly.pdbx_seq_one_letter_code
_entity_poly.pdbx_strand_id
1 'polypeptide(L)'
;MPNINELTLAKELIKFPSVTPKDAGAIVFLSKQLKKLGFNCKILEFKDKNKKSKPIKNIYARLGKKSPNLCYAGHTDVVPPGRIEDWTVNPFKPSIKKGHLIGRGANDMKSSIACFISAVEKFLKKRRKFKGSISFLITGDEEGLAINGTKKVVDYLKEKKEKIDFCIVGEPTNPNKLGEMIKIGRRGSISGTIMIYGSQGHVAYPHLSNNPVNTLVNICKKLNEHKLDKGNKNFQPSNLEITSVNVDNTATNVIPASARAQFNIRFNNLHTSSSLKKKITSIVKILSKKNKCKFKIDFHVSGESFLTKPNKTIHMARSIIKKVTKITPVFSTTGGTSDARSVSYTHLTLPTKRIV
;
A
#
# COMPACT_ATOMS: atom_id res chain seq x y z
N MET A 1 13.43 29.57 -14.24
CA MET A 1 12.73 28.43 -13.60
C MET A 1 11.60 28.97 -12.73
N PRO A 2 10.45 28.28 -12.64
CA PRO A 2 9.36 28.71 -11.78
C PRO A 2 9.82 28.76 -10.31
N ASN A 3 9.13 29.51 -9.47
CA ASN A 3 9.35 29.50 -8.02
C ASN A 3 8.26 28.62 -7.39
N ILE A 4 8.60 27.36 -7.10
CA ILE A 4 7.62 26.38 -6.58
C ILE A 4 7.64 26.44 -5.06
N ASN A 5 6.54 26.94 -4.50
CA ASN A 5 6.28 26.84 -3.08
C ASN A 5 5.60 25.49 -2.81
N GLU A 6 6.20 24.66 -1.95
CA GLU A 6 5.73 23.31 -1.63
C GLU A 6 4.33 23.30 -1.01
N LEU A 7 4.00 24.27 -0.17
CA LEU A 7 2.69 24.38 0.47
C LEU A 7 1.59 24.73 -0.55
N THR A 8 1.89 25.67 -1.44
CA THR A 8 0.97 26.04 -2.51
C THR A 8 0.72 24.85 -3.44
N LEU A 9 1.79 24.15 -3.85
CA LEU A 9 1.68 22.97 -4.70
C LEU A 9 0.90 21.83 -4.03
N ALA A 10 1.13 21.61 -2.72
CA ALA A 10 0.38 20.62 -1.95
C ALA A 10 -1.12 20.95 -1.91
N LYS A 11 -1.46 22.23 -1.63
CA LYS A 11 -2.85 22.69 -1.66
C LYS A 11 -3.51 22.46 -3.03
N GLU A 12 -2.81 22.80 -4.12
CA GLU A 12 -3.35 22.57 -5.47
C GLU A 12 -3.56 21.07 -5.74
N LEU A 13 -2.63 20.19 -5.33
CA LEU A 13 -2.81 18.74 -5.49
C LEU A 13 -3.99 18.20 -4.68
N ILE A 14 -4.23 18.70 -3.46
CA ILE A 14 -5.33 18.25 -2.60
C ILE A 14 -6.69 18.63 -3.21
N LYS A 15 -6.79 19.73 -3.96
CA LYS A 15 -8.04 20.15 -4.64
C LYS A 15 -8.57 19.12 -5.63
N PHE A 16 -7.72 18.23 -6.15
CA PHE A 16 -8.17 17.13 -7.01
C PHE A 16 -8.80 16.02 -6.16
N PRO A 17 -10.12 15.76 -6.28
CA PRO A 17 -10.77 14.68 -5.53
C PRO A 17 -10.49 13.32 -6.19
N SER A 18 -9.23 12.96 -6.22
CA SER A 18 -8.70 11.75 -6.84
C SER A 18 -8.94 10.51 -5.98
N VAL A 19 -10.19 10.33 -5.55
CA VAL A 19 -10.63 9.13 -4.82
C VAL A 19 -10.55 7.93 -5.76
N THR A 20 -9.72 6.95 -5.38
CA THR A 20 -9.47 5.76 -6.21
C THR A 20 -10.78 5.12 -6.71
N PRO A 21 -10.88 4.74 -7.98
CA PRO A 21 -9.89 4.74 -9.07
C PRO A 21 -9.89 6.01 -9.96
N LYS A 22 -10.43 7.14 -9.49
CA LYS A 22 -10.54 8.38 -10.25
C LYS A 22 -9.26 9.20 -10.14
N ASP A 23 -8.70 9.67 -11.28
CA ASP A 23 -7.56 10.60 -11.30
C ASP A 23 -7.98 12.05 -11.00
N ALA A 24 -9.20 12.43 -11.36
CA ALA A 24 -9.74 13.79 -11.25
C ALA A 24 -8.83 14.90 -11.84
N GLY A 25 -7.86 14.56 -12.69
CA GLY A 25 -6.93 15.50 -13.32
C GLY A 25 -5.58 15.69 -12.61
N ALA A 26 -5.36 15.03 -11.48
CA ALA A 26 -4.14 15.17 -10.68
C ALA A 26 -2.86 14.81 -11.45
N ILE A 27 -2.84 13.71 -12.19
CA ILE A 27 -1.69 13.27 -13.01
C ILE A 27 -1.40 14.26 -14.14
N VAL A 28 -2.44 14.79 -14.80
CA VAL A 28 -2.25 15.79 -15.85
C VAL A 28 -1.69 17.10 -15.29
N PHE A 29 -2.17 17.52 -14.12
CA PHE A 29 -1.64 18.69 -13.41
C PHE A 29 -0.15 18.48 -13.05
N LEU A 30 0.22 17.34 -12.48
CA LEU A 30 1.63 17.03 -12.17
C LEU A 30 2.50 17.03 -13.43
N SER A 31 2.02 16.44 -14.52
CA SER A 31 2.74 16.46 -15.80
C SER A 31 3.08 17.89 -16.24
N LYS A 32 2.12 18.82 -16.10
CA LYS A 32 2.34 20.23 -16.44
C LYS A 32 3.41 20.87 -15.53
N GLN A 33 3.39 20.58 -14.21
CA GLN A 33 4.39 21.13 -13.28
C GLN A 33 5.80 20.59 -13.57
N LEU A 34 5.93 19.30 -13.80
CA LEU A 34 7.21 18.65 -14.11
C LEU A 34 7.78 19.09 -15.47
N LYS A 35 6.94 19.28 -16.49
CA LYS A 35 7.37 19.85 -17.78
C LYS A 35 7.97 21.24 -17.64
N LYS A 36 7.44 22.11 -16.75
CA LYS A 36 8.01 23.43 -16.46
C LYS A 36 9.44 23.36 -15.88
N LEU A 37 9.78 22.24 -15.25
CA LEU A 37 11.13 21.95 -14.75
C LEU A 37 12.04 21.25 -15.78
N GLY A 38 11.54 21.01 -17.00
CA GLY A 38 12.29 20.39 -18.08
C GLY A 38 12.23 18.86 -18.12
N PHE A 39 11.34 18.25 -17.35
CA PHE A 39 11.14 16.79 -17.40
C PHE A 39 10.46 16.36 -18.69
N ASN A 40 10.93 15.25 -19.27
CA ASN A 40 10.19 14.49 -20.26
C ASN A 40 9.15 13.64 -19.53
N CYS A 41 7.88 13.93 -19.76
CA CYS A 41 6.74 13.31 -19.05
C CYS A 41 5.96 12.40 -19.97
N LYS A 42 5.75 11.16 -19.52
CA LYS A 42 4.91 10.18 -20.20
C LYS A 42 3.77 9.76 -19.27
N ILE A 43 2.55 10.07 -19.66
CA ILE A 43 1.33 9.57 -18.99
C ILE A 43 1.06 8.17 -19.54
N LEU A 44 0.91 7.21 -18.64
CA LEU A 44 0.66 5.80 -18.92
C LEU A 44 -0.70 5.44 -18.34
N GLU A 45 -1.56 4.87 -19.17
CA GLU A 45 -2.90 4.47 -18.77
C GLU A 45 -3.04 2.96 -18.91
N PHE A 46 -3.42 2.29 -17.83
CA PHE A 46 -3.60 0.85 -17.79
C PHE A 46 -5.00 0.48 -17.34
N LYS A 47 -5.56 -0.54 -17.98
CA LYS A 47 -6.86 -1.14 -17.68
C LYS A 47 -6.71 -2.66 -17.63
N ASP A 48 -7.38 -3.31 -16.69
CA ASP A 48 -7.49 -4.77 -16.68
C ASP A 48 -8.50 -5.20 -17.76
N LYS A 49 -8.06 -6.06 -18.68
CA LYS A 49 -8.89 -6.54 -19.80
C LYS A 49 -10.12 -7.31 -19.35
N ASN A 50 -10.03 -8.00 -18.22
CA ASN A 50 -11.06 -8.93 -17.72
C ASN A 50 -11.99 -8.31 -16.66
N LYS A 51 -11.83 -7.03 -16.32
CA LYS A 51 -12.65 -6.37 -15.31
C LYS A 51 -13.29 -5.13 -15.88
N LYS A 52 -14.53 -4.85 -15.47
CA LYS A 52 -15.23 -3.57 -15.72
C LYS A 52 -14.56 -2.40 -14.95
N SER A 53 -13.24 -2.43 -14.76
CA SER A 53 -12.49 -1.41 -14.04
C SER A 53 -12.25 -0.19 -14.93
N LYS A 54 -12.30 1.00 -14.34
CA LYS A 54 -11.89 2.23 -15.01
C LYS A 54 -10.38 2.20 -15.26
N PRO A 55 -9.91 2.80 -16.37
CA PRO A 55 -8.49 2.93 -16.63
C PRO A 55 -7.83 3.81 -15.56
N ILE A 56 -6.62 3.42 -15.17
CA ILE A 56 -5.80 4.13 -14.18
C ILE A 56 -4.72 4.93 -14.90
N LYS A 57 -4.65 6.22 -14.60
CA LYS A 57 -3.57 7.08 -15.07
C LYS A 57 -2.38 7.06 -14.13
N ASN A 58 -1.20 6.94 -14.71
CA ASN A 58 0.08 7.02 -14.04
C ASN A 58 0.99 7.97 -14.81
N ILE A 59 2.05 8.47 -14.19
CA ILE A 59 3.07 9.25 -14.88
C ILE A 59 4.46 8.72 -14.56
N TYR A 60 5.27 8.58 -15.60
CA TYR A 60 6.71 8.51 -15.50
C TYR A 60 7.31 9.76 -16.12
N ALA A 61 8.11 10.49 -15.35
CA ALA A 61 8.77 11.71 -15.82
C ALA A 61 10.27 11.61 -15.52
N ARG A 62 11.14 11.95 -16.48
CA ARG A 62 12.59 11.89 -16.32
C ARG A 62 13.28 13.14 -16.83
N LEU A 63 14.24 13.62 -16.05
CA LEU A 63 15.18 14.67 -16.39
C LEU A 63 16.61 14.12 -16.40
N GLY A 64 17.34 14.32 -17.51
CA GLY A 64 18.64 13.68 -17.77
C GLY A 64 18.47 12.28 -18.38
N LYS A 65 19.58 11.80 -18.99
CA LYS A 65 19.61 10.51 -19.71
C LYS A 65 20.63 9.52 -19.13
N LYS A 66 21.52 9.99 -18.25
CA LYS A 66 22.64 9.19 -17.72
C LYS A 66 22.28 8.52 -16.39
N SER A 67 22.96 7.44 -16.07
CA SER A 67 22.97 6.82 -14.75
C SER A 67 23.93 7.60 -13.82
N PRO A 68 23.68 7.60 -12.49
CA PRO A 68 22.56 6.96 -11.82
C PRO A 68 21.25 7.72 -11.96
N ASN A 69 20.12 6.98 -12.00
CA ASN A 69 18.77 7.52 -12.00
C ASN A 69 18.18 7.45 -10.59
N LEU A 70 17.97 8.60 -9.97
CA LEU A 70 17.25 8.74 -8.71
C LEU A 70 15.76 8.94 -9.02
N CYS A 71 14.95 7.96 -8.64
CA CYS A 71 13.50 8.01 -8.81
C CYS A 71 12.82 8.38 -7.50
N TYR A 72 11.83 9.26 -7.56
CA TYR A 72 10.84 9.44 -6.51
C TYR A 72 9.56 8.74 -6.93
N ALA A 73 9.04 7.85 -6.07
CA ALA A 73 7.78 7.15 -6.28
C ALA A 73 6.73 7.57 -5.24
N GLY A 74 5.48 7.64 -5.70
CA GLY A 74 4.34 7.99 -4.86
C GLY A 74 3.02 7.86 -5.60
N HIS A 75 1.94 8.31 -4.97
CA HIS A 75 0.60 8.22 -5.54
C HIS A 75 -0.19 9.53 -5.37
N THR A 76 -1.13 9.76 -6.29
CA THR A 76 -2.07 10.88 -6.22
C THR A 76 -3.46 10.48 -5.82
N ASP A 77 -3.80 9.21 -5.94
CA ASP A 77 -5.08 8.69 -5.47
C ASP A 77 -5.15 8.73 -3.94
N VAL A 78 -6.37 8.75 -3.46
CA VAL A 78 -6.68 8.83 -2.03
C VAL A 78 -7.85 7.92 -1.69
N VAL A 79 -7.92 7.45 -0.45
CA VAL A 79 -9.11 6.77 0.07
C VAL A 79 -10.30 7.71 0.16
N PRO A 80 -11.55 7.20 0.17
CA PRO A 80 -12.74 8.01 0.42
C PRO A 80 -12.59 8.85 1.70
N PRO A 81 -13.11 10.07 1.74
CA PRO A 81 -12.99 10.95 2.90
C PRO A 81 -13.80 10.46 4.12
N GLY A 82 -14.70 9.49 3.95
CA GLY A 82 -15.68 9.14 4.97
C GLY A 82 -16.83 10.16 5.01
N ARG A 83 -17.42 10.33 6.17
CA ARG A 83 -18.49 11.32 6.37
C ARG A 83 -17.91 12.72 6.32
N ILE A 84 -18.46 13.56 5.45
CA ILE A 84 -17.98 14.94 5.24
C ILE A 84 -18.20 15.79 6.48
N GLU A 85 -19.24 15.49 7.24
CA GLU A 85 -19.63 16.19 8.48
C GLU A 85 -18.57 16.04 9.59
N ASP A 86 -17.80 14.96 9.57
CA ASP A 86 -16.73 14.71 10.53
C ASP A 86 -15.46 15.54 10.27
N TRP A 87 -15.41 16.26 9.15
CA TRP A 87 -14.27 17.09 8.78
C TRP A 87 -14.42 18.52 9.30
N THR A 88 -13.36 19.07 9.87
CA THR A 88 -13.30 20.49 10.26
C THR A 88 -13.19 21.46 9.09
N VAL A 89 -12.91 20.95 7.89
CA VAL A 89 -12.87 21.66 6.59
C VAL A 89 -13.30 20.70 5.51
N ASN A 90 -13.73 21.20 4.34
CA ASN A 90 -13.96 20.31 3.20
C ASN A 90 -12.66 19.56 2.82
N PRO A 91 -12.66 18.23 2.73
CA PRO A 91 -11.47 17.41 2.49
C PRO A 91 -10.72 17.77 1.20
N PHE A 92 -11.39 18.35 0.21
CA PHE A 92 -10.80 18.78 -1.08
C PHE A 92 -10.73 20.30 -1.25
N LYS A 93 -11.00 21.07 -0.19
CA LYS A 93 -10.71 22.52 -0.08
C LYS A 93 -9.71 22.74 1.05
N PRO A 94 -8.42 22.47 0.80
CA PRO A 94 -7.40 22.41 1.86
C PRO A 94 -7.21 23.77 2.52
N SER A 95 -7.10 23.78 3.82
CA SER A 95 -6.83 24.96 4.63
C SER A 95 -5.73 24.72 5.66
N ILE A 96 -5.19 25.82 6.20
CA ILE A 96 -4.26 25.75 7.32
C ILE A 96 -5.03 26.11 8.59
N LYS A 97 -5.01 25.21 9.57
CA LYS A 97 -5.54 25.49 10.92
C LYS A 97 -4.47 25.12 11.94
N LYS A 98 -4.20 26.02 12.87
CA LYS A 98 -3.18 25.83 13.94
C LYS A 98 -1.83 25.33 13.39
N GLY A 99 -1.38 25.88 12.25
CA GLY A 99 -0.12 25.48 11.62
C GLY A 99 -0.13 24.16 10.84
N HIS A 100 -1.27 23.47 10.75
CA HIS A 100 -1.41 22.19 10.06
C HIS A 100 -2.19 22.35 8.75
N LEU A 101 -1.68 21.75 7.67
CA LEU A 101 -2.41 21.63 6.41
C LEU A 101 -3.43 20.49 6.53
N ILE A 102 -4.73 20.83 6.44
CA ILE A 102 -5.84 19.89 6.56
C ILE A 102 -6.46 19.66 5.18
N GLY A 103 -6.63 18.39 4.80
CA GLY A 103 -7.25 17.95 3.56
C GLY A 103 -6.99 16.48 3.28
N ARG A 104 -7.85 15.81 2.51
CA ARG A 104 -7.65 14.41 2.13
C ARG A 104 -6.43 14.25 1.22
N GLY A 105 -5.49 13.36 1.60
CA GLY A 105 -4.22 13.20 0.90
C GLY A 105 -3.15 14.21 1.31
N ALA A 106 -3.38 15.08 2.30
CA ALA A 106 -2.36 16.00 2.80
C ALA A 106 -1.16 15.25 3.36
N ASN A 107 -1.39 14.26 4.19
CA ASN A 107 -0.33 13.42 4.77
C ASN A 107 0.05 12.24 3.87
N ASP A 108 -0.92 11.61 3.24
CA ASP A 108 -0.80 10.43 2.40
C ASP A 108 -1.39 10.72 1.01
N MET A 109 -0.52 11.06 -0.02
CA MET A 109 0.87 11.51 0.18
C MET A 109 1.18 12.74 -0.70
N LYS A 110 0.15 13.55 -1.04
CA LYS A 110 0.25 14.69 -1.97
C LYS A 110 1.26 15.75 -1.51
N SER A 111 1.36 15.99 -0.19
CA SER A 111 2.36 16.96 0.33
C SER A 111 3.78 16.46 0.13
N SER A 112 4.03 15.17 0.28
CA SER A 112 5.36 14.58 0.03
C SER A 112 5.78 14.75 -1.43
N ILE A 113 4.85 14.57 -2.38
CA ILE A 113 5.10 14.84 -3.81
C ILE A 113 5.48 16.31 -4.01
N ALA A 114 4.71 17.24 -3.43
CA ALA A 114 4.96 18.67 -3.55
C ALA A 114 6.33 19.08 -2.97
N CYS A 115 6.69 18.52 -1.82
CA CYS A 115 8.00 18.76 -1.19
C CYS A 115 9.15 18.26 -2.08
N PHE A 116 9.03 17.08 -2.68
CA PHE A 116 10.10 16.56 -3.52
C PHE A 116 10.24 17.35 -4.83
N ILE A 117 9.13 17.80 -5.45
CA ILE A 117 9.15 18.66 -6.62
C ILE A 117 9.83 20.00 -6.29
N SER A 118 9.49 20.64 -5.15
CA SER A 118 10.14 21.87 -4.69
C SER A 118 11.64 21.67 -4.41
N ALA A 119 12.00 20.52 -3.80
CA ALA A 119 13.42 20.19 -3.57
C ALA A 119 14.20 20.03 -4.88
N VAL A 120 13.62 19.39 -5.87
CA VAL A 120 14.21 19.24 -7.21
C VAL A 120 14.37 20.61 -7.88
N GLU A 121 13.39 21.47 -7.80
CA GLU A 121 13.46 22.83 -8.36
C GLU A 121 14.59 23.64 -7.69
N LYS A 122 14.69 23.62 -6.35
CA LYS A 122 15.77 24.25 -5.59
C LYS A 122 17.15 23.69 -5.98
N PHE A 123 17.24 22.37 -6.20
CA PHE A 123 18.47 21.73 -6.68
C PHE A 123 18.86 22.20 -8.07
N LEU A 124 17.92 22.24 -9.02
CA LEU A 124 18.16 22.66 -10.41
C LEU A 124 18.55 24.15 -10.52
N LYS A 125 18.04 25.00 -9.63
CA LYS A 125 18.47 26.42 -9.54
C LYS A 125 19.96 26.53 -9.15
N LYS A 126 20.41 25.68 -8.22
CA LYS A 126 21.81 25.67 -7.74
C LYS A 126 22.76 24.91 -8.67
N ARG A 127 22.26 23.89 -9.38
CA ARG A 127 23.06 22.98 -10.20
C ARG A 127 22.38 22.75 -11.56
N ARG A 128 22.58 23.68 -12.50
CA ARG A 128 22.02 23.57 -13.87
C ARG A 128 22.53 22.33 -14.64
N LYS A 129 23.75 21.90 -14.36
CA LYS A 129 24.35 20.68 -14.93
C LYS A 129 24.66 19.71 -13.80
N PHE A 130 24.22 18.47 -13.91
CA PHE A 130 24.51 17.38 -12.99
C PHE A 130 24.75 16.07 -13.73
N LYS A 131 25.51 15.17 -13.12
CA LYS A 131 25.72 13.81 -13.64
C LYS A 131 24.57 12.91 -13.16
N GLY A 132 24.01 12.09 -14.06
CA GLY A 132 22.90 11.21 -13.75
C GLY A 132 21.56 11.73 -14.26
N SER A 133 20.49 11.26 -13.65
CA SER A 133 19.11 11.68 -13.94
C SER A 133 18.24 11.64 -12.69
N ILE A 134 17.15 12.40 -12.72
CA ILE A 134 16.11 12.41 -11.71
C ILE A 134 14.81 11.99 -12.39
N SER A 135 14.04 11.11 -11.76
CA SER A 135 12.74 10.69 -12.29
C SER A 135 11.64 10.66 -11.23
N PHE A 136 10.41 10.74 -11.71
CA PHE A 136 9.20 10.57 -10.91
C PHE A 136 8.39 9.40 -11.48
N LEU A 137 7.91 8.54 -10.61
CA LEU A 137 6.93 7.50 -10.89
C LEU A 137 5.75 7.73 -9.96
N ILE A 138 4.66 8.30 -10.48
CA ILE A 138 3.49 8.62 -9.67
C ILE A 138 2.29 7.85 -10.22
N THR A 139 1.66 7.08 -9.34
CA THR A 139 0.48 6.25 -9.68
C THR A 139 -0.82 6.88 -9.22
N GLY A 140 -1.92 6.43 -9.81
CA GLY A 140 -3.30 6.69 -9.38
C GLY A 140 -4.01 5.44 -8.84
N ASP A 141 -3.28 4.39 -8.42
CA ASP A 141 -3.85 3.11 -7.94
C ASP A 141 -2.96 2.49 -6.84
N GLU A 142 -2.61 3.26 -5.81
CA GLU A 142 -1.97 2.72 -4.61
C GLU A 142 -2.99 2.34 -3.54
N GLU A 143 -3.95 3.22 -3.32
CA GLU A 143 -5.02 3.12 -2.31
C GLU A 143 -6.19 2.23 -2.76
N GLY A 144 -6.15 1.74 -4.00
CA GLY A 144 -7.15 0.88 -4.59
C GLY A 144 -6.72 -0.58 -4.66
N LEU A 145 -6.95 -1.19 -5.83
CA LEU A 145 -6.57 -2.58 -6.08
C LEU A 145 -5.06 -2.76 -6.28
N ALA A 146 -4.32 -1.68 -6.55
CA ALA A 146 -2.88 -1.64 -6.82
C ALA A 146 -2.43 -2.61 -7.96
N ILE A 147 -3.31 -2.81 -8.96
CA ILE A 147 -3.08 -3.73 -10.08
C ILE A 147 -2.58 -2.97 -11.30
N ASN A 148 -3.16 -1.78 -11.55
CA ASN A 148 -2.88 -0.96 -12.74
C ASN A 148 -2.00 0.26 -12.44
N GLY A 149 -1.38 0.28 -11.26
CA GLY A 149 -0.50 1.32 -10.76
C GLY A 149 0.98 1.04 -10.99
N THR A 150 1.78 1.27 -9.96
CA THR A 150 3.25 1.22 -9.95
C THR A 150 3.81 -0.06 -10.58
N LYS A 151 3.21 -1.22 -10.31
CA LYS A 151 3.67 -2.50 -10.90
C LYS A 151 3.65 -2.45 -12.43
N LYS A 152 2.56 -2.00 -13.04
CA LYS A 152 2.43 -1.89 -14.51
C LYS A 152 3.40 -0.87 -15.10
N VAL A 153 3.65 0.25 -14.39
CA VAL A 153 4.64 1.23 -14.80
C VAL A 153 6.04 0.61 -14.77
N VAL A 154 6.40 -0.10 -13.72
CA VAL A 154 7.71 -0.78 -13.60
C VAL A 154 7.88 -1.85 -14.69
N ASP A 155 6.85 -2.64 -14.97
CA ASP A 155 6.89 -3.63 -16.06
C ASP A 155 7.11 -2.94 -17.42
N TYR A 156 6.39 -1.85 -17.69
CA TYR A 156 6.59 -1.02 -18.89
C TYR A 156 8.03 -0.45 -18.97
N LEU A 157 8.59 0.05 -17.86
CA LEU A 157 9.96 0.59 -17.84
C LEU A 157 10.99 -0.50 -18.13
N LYS A 158 10.80 -1.74 -17.63
CA LYS A 158 11.65 -2.88 -17.94
C LYS A 158 11.63 -3.23 -19.42
N GLU A 159 10.45 -3.25 -20.04
CA GLU A 159 10.31 -3.48 -21.50
C GLU A 159 11.05 -2.40 -22.30
N LYS A 160 11.05 -1.15 -21.83
CA LYS A 160 11.78 -0.03 -22.44
C LYS A 160 13.26 0.03 -22.06
N LYS A 161 13.78 -0.96 -21.32
CA LYS A 161 15.16 -0.99 -20.80
C LYS A 161 15.51 0.26 -19.99
N GLU A 162 14.51 0.87 -19.37
CA GLU A 162 14.64 2.05 -18.53
C GLU A 162 15.04 1.62 -17.12
N LYS A 163 16.23 2.06 -16.67
CA LYS A 163 16.77 1.65 -15.37
C LYS A 163 16.52 2.70 -14.30
N ILE A 164 16.04 2.26 -13.16
CA ILE A 164 16.02 3.01 -11.91
C ILE A 164 17.15 2.47 -11.03
N ASP A 165 18.12 3.33 -10.66
CA ASP A 165 19.25 2.91 -9.81
C ASP A 165 18.91 3.04 -8.33
N PHE A 166 18.14 4.08 -7.95
CA PHE A 166 17.65 4.31 -6.60
C PHE A 166 16.21 4.82 -6.64
N CYS A 167 15.38 4.31 -5.75
CA CYS A 167 14.01 4.77 -5.62
C CYS A 167 13.73 5.23 -4.18
N ILE A 168 13.17 6.42 -4.06
CA ILE A 168 12.65 6.97 -2.82
C ILE A 168 11.13 6.91 -2.90
N VAL A 169 10.49 6.22 -1.96
CA VAL A 169 9.03 6.18 -1.86
C VAL A 169 8.59 7.16 -0.77
N GLY A 170 7.76 8.14 -1.14
CA GLY A 170 7.43 9.28 -0.28
C GLY A 170 6.33 9.05 0.75
N GLU A 171 6.07 7.81 1.13
CA GLU A 171 5.05 7.40 2.09
C GLU A 171 5.26 7.93 3.50
N PRO A 172 4.19 8.23 4.25
CA PRO A 172 4.28 8.63 5.66
C PRO A 172 4.76 7.45 6.52
N THR A 173 5.95 7.55 7.09
CA THR A 173 6.61 6.43 7.80
C THR A 173 6.99 6.72 9.23
N ASN A 174 6.95 7.99 9.67
CA ASN A 174 7.37 8.37 11.01
C ASN A 174 6.17 8.56 11.94
N PRO A 175 6.03 7.75 13.00
CA PRO A 175 4.89 7.85 13.91
C PRO A 175 4.92 9.11 14.78
N ASN A 176 6.07 9.52 15.30
CA ASN A 176 6.17 10.59 16.29
C ASN A 176 6.95 11.79 15.78
N LYS A 177 8.20 11.62 15.32
CA LYS A 177 9.11 12.70 14.92
C LYS A 177 9.59 12.52 13.49
N LEU A 178 9.65 13.62 12.74
CA LEU A 178 10.20 13.61 11.40
C LEU A 178 11.67 13.15 11.41
N GLY A 179 11.99 12.13 10.62
CA GLY A 179 13.34 11.60 10.48
C GLY A 179 13.70 10.49 11.47
N GLU A 180 12.77 9.98 12.28
CA GLU A 180 13.06 8.91 13.23
C GLU A 180 13.17 7.52 12.58
N MET A 181 12.64 7.33 11.37
CA MET A 181 12.53 6.01 10.77
C MET A 181 12.68 6.03 9.25
N ILE A 182 13.40 5.03 8.74
CA ILE A 182 13.48 4.69 7.31
C ILE A 182 12.93 3.28 7.13
N LYS A 183 11.96 3.12 6.27
CA LYS A 183 11.47 1.78 5.91
C LYS A 183 12.38 1.18 4.84
N ILE A 184 12.93 0.02 5.18
CA ILE A 184 13.80 -0.78 4.29
C ILE A 184 13.15 -2.09 3.86
N GLY A 185 11.93 -2.35 4.29
CA GLY A 185 11.16 -3.53 3.95
C GLY A 185 9.74 -3.43 4.50
N ARG A 186 8.90 -4.34 4.08
CA ARG A 186 7.51 -4.47 4.54
C ARG A 186 7.12 -5.93 4.63
N ARG A 187 6.23 -6.26 5.58
CA ARG A 187 5.58 -7.56 5.61
C ARG A 187 4.66 -7.71 4.41
N GLY A 188 4.50 -8.93 3.94
CA GLY A 188 3.47 -9.29 2.96
C GLY A 188 2.07 -9.23 3.58
N SER A 189 1.07 -9.23 2.72
CA SER A 189 -0.33 -9.22 3.12
C SER A 189 -1.14 -10.15 2.24
N ILE A 190 -1.92 -11.03 2.88
CA ILE A 190 -2.87 -11.92 2.24
C ILE A 190 -4.18 -11.90 3.02
N SER A 191 -5.28 -11.65 2.34
CA SER A 191 -6.62 -11.82 2.88
C SER A 191 -7.24 -13.11 2.38
N GLY A 192 -8.12 -13.71 3.17
CA GLY A 192 -8.85 -14.90 2.77
C GLY A 192 -10.29 -14.84 3.23
N THR A 193 -11.15 -15.49 2.44
CA THR A 193 -12.56 -15.76 2.79
C THR A 193 -12.76 -17.26 2.80
N ILE A 194 -13.20 -17.78 3.93
CA ILE A 194 -13.57 -19.19 4.14
C ILE A 194 -15.09 -19.30 4.12
N MET A 195 -15.60 -20.17 3.27
CA MET A 195 -17.00 -20.56 3.23
C MET A 195 -17.09 -22.03 3.63
N ILE A 196 -17.92 -22.35 4.61
CA ILE A 196 -18.22 -23.71 5.02
C ILE A 196 -19.68 -23.99 4.67
N TYR A 197 -19.90 -25.11 4.04
CA TYR A 197 -21.23 -25.58 3.63
C TYR A 197 -21.56 -26.87 4.37
N GLY A 198 -22.70 -26.88 5.02
CA GLY A 198 -23.29 -28.04 5.69
C GLY A 198 -24.64 -28.42 5.08
N SER A 199 -25.51 -28.97 5.91
CA SER A 199 -26.91 -29.21 5.56
C SER A 199 -27.82 -28.55 6.59
N GLN A 200 -28.81 -27.80 6.11
CA GLN A 200 -29.79 -27.12 6.94
C GLN A 200 -30.70 -28.17 7.63
N GLY A 201 -31.16 -27.86 8.83
CA GLY A 201 -32.05 -28.70 9.58
C GLY A 201 -32.65 -28.02 10.79
N HIS A 202 -33.58 -28.70 11.45
CA HIS A 202 -34.17 -28.25 12.70
C HIS A 202 -33.26 -28.58 13.88
N VAL A 203 -33.04 -27.65 14.80
CA VAL A 203 -32.14 -27.85 15.95
C VAL A 203 -32.54 -29.02 16.86
N ALA A 204 -33.81 -29.40 16.90
CA ALA A 204 -34.27 -30.53 17.65
C ALA A 204 -33.85 -31.90 17.03
N TYR A 205 -33.41 -31.91 15.77
CA TYR A 205 -33.01 -33.13 15.05
C TYR A 205 -31.62 -32.97 14.43
N PRO A 206 -30.59 -32.72 15.26
CA PRO A 206 -29.25 -32.39 14.76
C PRO A 206 -28.58 -33.54 13.99
N HIS A 207 -29.02 -34.77 14.19
CA HIS A 207 -28.53 -35.96 13.49
C HIS A 207 -28.95 -36.00 12.01
N LEU A 208 -29.98 -35.24 11.61
CA LEU A 208 -30.48 -35.13 10.23
C LEU A 208 -29.81 -33.95 9.47
N SER A 209 -28.92 -33.20 10.14
CA SER A 209 -28.30 -32.03 9.57
C SER A 209 -26.80 -32.04 9.79
N ASN A 210 -26.10 -31.07 9.21
CA ASN A 210 -24.68 -30.91 9.39
C ASN A 210 -24.34 -29.40 9.58
N ASN A 211 -24.03 -29.03 10.82
CA ASN A 211 -23.88 -27.62 11.20
C ASN A 211 -22.53 -27.03 10.73
N PRO A 212 -22.51 -26.14 9.73
CA PRO A 212 -21.29 -25.50 9.26
C PRO A 212 -20.73 -24.49 10.27
N VAL A 213 -21.54 -23.96 11.17
CA VAL A 213 -21.10 -22.98 12.19
C VAL A 213 -20.11 -23.61 13.14
N ASN A 214 -20.40 -24.80 13.66
CA ASN A 214 -19.49 -25.53 14.56
C ASN A 214 -18.16 -25.82 13.88
N THR A 215 -18.18 -26.16 12.59
CA THR A 215 -16.97 -26.38 11.80
C THR A 215 -16.19 -25.08 11.63
N LEU A 216 -16.86 -23.99 11.29
CA LEU A 216 -16.23 -22.69 11.12
C LEU A 216 -15.61 -22.17 12.42
N VAL A 217 -16.31 -22.29 13.56
CA VAL A 217 -15.79 -21.89 14.88
C VAL A 217 -14.52 -22.67 15.21
N ASN A 218 -14.49 -23.98 14.98
CA ASN A 218 -13.28 -24.80 15.20
C ASN A 218 -12.13 -24.40 14.26
N ILE A 219 -12.43 -24.05 13.02
CA ILE A 219 -11.41 -23.53 12.07
C ILE A 219 -10.88 -22.21 12.59
N CYS A 220 -11.75 -21.25 12.94
CA CYS A 220 -11.32 -19.95 13.45
C CYS A 220 -10.48 -20.07 14.72
N LYS A 221 -10.87 -20.93 15.67
CA LYS A 221 -10.09 -21.23 16.87
C LYS A 221 -8.70 -21.75 16.49
N LYS A 222 -8.62 -22.77 15.62
CA LYS A 222 -7.35 -23.35 15.19
C LYS A 222 -6.44 -22.35 14.47
N LEU A 223 -7.00 -21.48 13.65
CA LEU A 223 -6.26 -20.42 12.96
C LEU A 223 -5.73 -19.37 13.94
N ASN A 224 -6.52 -18.96 14.92
CA ASN A 224 -6.14 -17.97 15.93
C ASN A 224 -5.05 -18.49 16.88
N GLU A 225 -5.10 -19.75 17.25
CA GLU A 225 -4.09 -20.40 18.10
C GLU A 225 -2.78 -20.70 17.35
N HIS A 226 -2.81 -20.67 16.00
CA HIS A 226 -1.68 -21.06 15.19
C HIS A 226 -0.62 -19.97 15.09
N LYS A 227 0.45 -20.12 15.86
CA LYS A 227 1.64 -19.24 15.73
C LYS A 227 2.37 -19.56 14.42
N LEU A 228 2.41 -18.61 13.51
CA LEU A 228 3.04 -18.76 12.20
C LEU A 228 4.56 -18.85 12.31
N ASP A 229 5.17 -17.94 13.08
CA ASP A 229 6.61 -17.84 13.36
C ASP A 229 6.88 -16.96 14.59
N LYS A 230 8.16 -16.80 14.92
CA LYS A 230 8.63 -15.94 16.04
C LYS A 230 9.24 -14.62 15.56
N GLY A 231 9.16 -14.32 14.25
CA GLY A 231 9.88 -13.20 13.66
C GLY A 231 11.38 -13.47 13.49
N ASN A 232 12.11 -12.43 13.15
CA ASN A 232 13.57 -12.45 13.04
C ASN A 232 14.15 -11.05 13.29
N LYS A 233 15.47 -10.88 13.16
CA LYS A 233 16.15 -9.59 13.42
C LYS A 233 15.62 -8.39 12.63
N ASN A 234 14.96 -8.63 11.49
CA ASN A 234 14.48 -7.56 10.62
C ASN A 234 12.95 -7.42 10.63
N PHE A 235 12.23 -8.44 11.08
CA PHE A 235 10.77 -8.50 11.02
C PHE A 235 10.15 -8.95 12.32
N GLN A 236 9.04 -8.33 12.64
CA GLN A 236 8.12 -8.83 13.66
C GLN A 236 7.55 -10.19 13.26
N PRO A 237 7.02 -10.98 14.22
CA PRO A 237 6.28 -12.20 13.92
C PRO A 237 5.16 -11.95 12.89
N SER A 238 4.91 -12.96 12.08
CA SER A 238 3.72 -13.00 11.24
C SER A 238 2.48 -13.21 12.12
N ASN A 239 1.40 -12.53 11.79
CA ASN A 239 0.14 -12.66 12.52
C ASN A 239 -1.03 -12.89 11.57
N LEU A 240 -2.01 -13.64 12.05
CA LEU A 240 -3.29 -13.89 11.41
C LEU A 240 -4.38 -13.31 12.32
N GLU A 241 -5.26 -12.51 11.74
CA GLU A 241 -6.42 -11.94 12.42
C GLU A 241 -7.70 -12.36 11.70
N ILE A 242 -8.67 -12.89 12.43
CA ILE A 242 -10.03 -13.08 11.92
C ILE A 242 -10.71 -11.72 11.92
N THR A 243 -11.15 -11.26 10.75
CA THR A 243 -11.69 -9.90 10.58
C THR A 243 -13.21 -9.86 10.47
N SER A 244 -13.85 -10.99 10.21
CA SER A 244 -15.31 -11.11 10.14
C SER A 244 -15.74 -12.56 10.30
N VAL A 245 -16.87 -12.78 10.98
CA VAL A 245 -17.60 -14.04 11.00
C VAL A 245 -19.08 -13.72 10.74
N ASN A 246 -19.66 -14.38 9.74
CA ASN A 246 -21.03 -14.14 9.30
C ASN A 246 -21.78 -15.46 9.09
N VAL A 247 -23.02 -15.49 9.59
CA VAL A 247 -23.98 -16.55 9.35
C VAL A 247 -25.30 -15.88 9.01
N ASP A 248 -25.76 -16.04 7.75
CA ASP A 248 -27.03 -15.47 7.29
C ASP A 248 -28.18 -16.32 7.77
N ASN A 249 -28.43 -16.29 9.09
CA ASN A 249 -29.49 -17.07 9.75
C ASN A 249 -30.15 -16.19 10.82
N THR A 250 -31.46 -15.96 10.65
CA THR A 250 -32.28 -15.18 11.58
C THR A 250 -33.16 -16.05 12.49
N ALA A 251 -33.31 -17.35 12.17
CA ALA A 251 -34.15 -18.28 12.92
C ALA A 251 -33.34 -19.06 13.97
N THR A 252 -33.75 -18.98 15.21
CA THR A 252 -33.04 -19.62 16.34
C THR A 252 -33.19 -21.14 16.39
N ASN A 253 -34.22 -21.67 15.76
CA ASN A 253 -34.55 -23.11 15.70
C ASN A 253 -34.06 -23.81 14.41
N VAL A 254 -33.28 -23.12 13.57
CA VAL A 254 -32.76 -23.63 12.29
C VAL A 254 -31.26 -23.69 12.32
N ILE A 255 -30.68 -24.86 11.99
CA ILE A 255 -29.26 -25.03 11.68
C ILE A 255 -29.02 -24.48 10.26
N PRO A 256 -28.10 -23.51 10.05
CA PRO A 256 -27.89 -22.87 8.75
C PRO A 256 -27.23 -23.81 7.73
N ALA A 257 -27.39 -23.51 6.43
CA ALA A 257 -26.76 -24.25 5.34
C ALA A 257 -25.28 -23.85 5.13
N SER A 258 -24.91 -22.65 5.51
CA SER A 258 -23.53 -22.13 5.33
C SER A 258 -23.13 -21.17 6.42
N ALA A 259 -21.79 -21.01 6.58
CA ALA A 259 -21.18 -20.00 7.45
C ALA A 259 -19.91 -19.47 6.80
N ARG A 260 -19.56 -18.20 7.04
CA ARG A 260 -18.43 -17.50 6.43
C ARG A 260 -17.55 -16.83 7.46
N ALA A 261 -16.22 -16.90 7.26
CA ALA A 261 -15.25 -16.07 7.95
C ALA A 261 -14.30 -15.38 6.98
N GLN A 262 -13.81 -14.20 7.37
CA GLN A 262 -12.74 -13.50 6.69
C GLN A 262 -11.56 -13.34 7.63
N PHE A 263 -10.36 -13.35 7.06
CA PHE A 263 -9.12 -13.14 7.79
C PHE A 263 -8.10 -12.36 6.97
N ASN A 264 -7.12 -11.75 7.67
CA ASN A 264 -5.94 -11.17 7.05
C ASN A 264 -4.68 -11.70 7.74
N ILE A 265 -3.66 -12.00 6.94
CA ILE A 265 -2.33 -12.39 7.43
C ILE A 265 -1.34 -11.32 7.03
N ARG A 266 -0.58 -10.82 8.01
CA ARG A 266 0.63 -10.02 7.78
C ARG A 266 1.83 -10.93 8.01
N PHE A 267 2.63 -11.18 6.97
CA PHE A 267 3.69 -12.18 7.04
C PHE A 267 5.07 -11.61 6.69
N ASN A 268 6.06 -12.09 7.37
CA ASN A 268 7.47 -11.75 7.15
C ASN A 268 8.11 -12.66 6.08
N ASN A 269 9.42 -12.51 5.87
CA ASN A 269 10.17 -13.22 4.83
C ASN A 269 10.50 -14.68 5.14
N LEU A 270 10.01 -15.22 6.25
CA LEU A 270 10.05 -16.67 6.55
C LEU A 270 8.92 -17.42 5.80
N HIS A 271 7.95 -16.70 5.26
CA HIS A 271 6.81 -17.23 4.52
C HIS A 271 6.70 -16.61 3.13
N THR A 272 6.03 -17.33 2.25
CA THR A 272 5.50 -16.83 0.99
C THR A 272 3.98 -16.92 1.00
N SER A 273 3.29 -16.13 0.18
CA SER A 273 1.85 -16.25 0.05
C SER A 273 1.43 -17.68 -0.35
N SER A 274 2.23 -18.35 -1.19
CA SER A 274 1.98 -19.73 -1.61
C SER A 274 2.06 -20.71 -0.43
N SER A 275 3.09 -20.61 0.43
CA SER A 275 3.23 -21.48 1.58
C SER A 275 2.10 -21.29 2.59
N LEU A 276 1.67 -20.04 2.81
CA LEU A 276 0.54 -19.73 3.70
C LEU A 276 -0.79 -20.24 3.14
N LYS A 277 -1.06 -20.05 1.84
CA LYS A 277 -2.25 -20.62 1.19
C LYS A 277 -2.34 -22.13 1.39
N LYS A 278 -1.24 -22.86 1.14
CA LYS A 278 -1.20 -24.32 1.35
C LYS A 278 -1.51 -24.68 2.80
N LYS A 279 -0.89 -23.99 3.75
CA LYS A 279 -1.05 -24.24 5.19
C LYS A 279 -2.48 -24.01 5.67
N ILE A 280 -3.06 -22.84 5.32
CA ILE A 280 -4.44 -22.50 5.70
C ILE A 280 -5.43 -23.48 5.05
N THR A 281 -5.27 -23.76 3.76
CA THR A 281 -6.13 -24.72 3.05
C THR A 281 -6.06 -26.10 3.69
N SER A 282 -4.89 -26.57 4.13
CA SER A 282 -4.75 -27.87 4.82
C SER A 282 -5.53 -27.90 6.14
N ILE A 283 -5.44 -26.85 6.96
CA ILE A 283 -6.17 -26.76 8.24
C ILE A 283 -7.68 -26.83 7.97
N VAL A 284 -8.17 -26.02 7.03
CA VAL A 284 -9.61 -25.96 6.68
C VAL A 284 -10.08 -27.31 6.13
N LYS A 285 -9.30 -27.92 5.23
CA LYS A 285 -9.61 -29.24 4.64
C LYS A 285 -9.76 -30.34 5.70
N ILE A 286 -8.81 -30.42 6.65
CA ILE A 286 -8.83 -31.43 7.71
C ILE A 286 -10.06 -31.28 8.58
N LEU A 287 -10.36 -30.07 9.07
CA LEU A 287 -11.49 -29.82 9.97
C LEU A 287 -12.85 -29.95 9.25
N SER A 288 -12.94 -29.53 8.00
CA SER A 288 -14.15 -29.70 7.20
C SER A 288 -14.43 -31.17 6.92
N LYS A 289 -13.39 -31.96 6.57
CA LYS A 289 -13.54 -33.41 6.35
C LYS A 289 -13.99 -34.13 7.63
N LYS A 290 -13.40 -33.79 8.78
CA LYS A 290 -13.78 -34.37 10.09
C LYS A 290 -15.26 -34.16 10.37
N ASN A 291 -15.82 -33.02 10.01
CA ASN A 291 -17.22 -32.67 10.26
C ASN A 291 -18.11 -32.86 9.03
N LYS A 292 -17.67 -33.61 8.01
CA LYS A 292 -18.42 -33.90 6.79
C LYS A 292 -18.99 -32.65 6.08
N CYS A 293 -18.33 -31.47 6.23
CA CYS A 293 -18.70 -30.23 5.57
C CYS A 293 -17.91 -30.04 4.28
N LYS A 294 -18.54 -29.38 3.28
CA LYS A 294 -17.82 -28.85 2.10
C LYS A 294 -17.24 -27.48 2.45
N PHE A 295 -16.18 -27.07 1.73
CA PHE A 295 -15.61 -25.76 1.92
C PHE A 295 -15.16 -25.13 0.60
N LYS A 296 -15.08 -23.79 0.62
CA LYS A 296 -14.42 -22.98 -0.41
C LYS A 296 -13.52 -21.97 0.30
N ILE A 297 -12.34 -21.69 -0.26
CA ILE A 297 -11.45 -20.62 0.21
C ILE A 297 -11.08 -19.77 -0.98
N ASP A 298 -11.28 -18.47 -0.87
CA ASP A 298 -10.80 -17.47 -1.82
C ASP A 298 -9.70 -16.66 -1.15
N PHE A 299 -8.59 -16.44 -1.86
CA PHE A 299 -7.44 -15.66 -1.36
C PHE A 299 -7.19 -14.45 -2.24
N HIS A 300 -6.88 -13.32 -1.59
CA HIS A 300 -6.37 -12.12 -2.24
C HIS A 300 -5.00 -11.78 -1.65
N VAL A 301 -3.96 -11.75 -2.50
CA VAL A 301 -2.58 -11.39 -2.12
C VAL A 301 -2.35 -9.94 -2.51
N SER A 302 -2.22 -9.05 -1.51
CA SER A 302 -1.88 -7.64 -1.76
C SER A 302 -0.39 -7.48 -2.11
N GLY A 303 0.49 -8.35 -1.57
CA GLY A 303 1.90 -8.36 -1.89
C GLY A 303 2.71 -9.33 -1.04
N GLU A 304 3.87 -9.74 -1.55
CA GLU A 304 4.87 -10.51 -0.81
C GLU A 304 5.62 -9.62 0.18
N SER A 305 6.23 -10.23 1.18
CA SER A 305 7.19 -9.54 2.03
C SER A 305 8.47 -9.23 1.25
N PHE A 306 9.12 -8.12 1.57
CA PHE A 306 10.40 -7.79 0.97
C PHE A 306 11.31 -7.08 1.98
N LEU A 307 12.61 -7.18 1.76
CA LEU A 307 13.66 -6.51 2.53
C LEU A 307 14.73 -6.00 1.59
N THR A 308 14.98 -4.70 1.60
CA THR A 308 16.13 -4.09 0.96
C THR A 308 17.28 -4.06 1.96
N LYS A 309 18.33 -4.81 1.70
CA LYS A 309 19.53 -4.79 2.56
C LYS A 309 20.15 -3.39 2.56
N PRO A 310 20.43 -2.79 3.74
CA PRO A 310 21.10 -1.49 3.80
C PRO A 310 22.42 -1.52 3.03
N ASN A 311 22.54 -0.60 2.10
CA ASN A 311 23.72 -0.40 1.25
C ASN A 311 24.27 1.02 1.43
N LYS A 312 25.37 1.36 0.73
CA LYS A 312 26.03 2.68 0.82
C LYS A 312 25.05 3.85 0.62
N THR A 313 24.11 3.73 -0.30
CA THR A 313 23.12 4.79 -0.59
C THR A 313 22.12 4.95 0.54
N ILE A 314 21.62 3.84 1.13
CA ILE A 314 20.71 3.87 2.27
C ILE A 314 21.41 4.50 3.50
N HIS A 315 22.68 4.15 3.75
CA HIS A 315 23.46 4.76 4.82
C HIS A 315 23.72 6.25 4.56
N MET A 316 23.98 6.65 3.32
CA MET A 316 24.10 8.07 2.94
C MET A 316 22.79 8.82 3.20
N ALA A 317 21.64 8.28 2.79
CA ALA A 317 20.34 8.88 3.08
C ALA A 317 20.08 9.01 4.59
N ARG A 318 20.42 7.99 5.38
CA ARG A 318 20.35 8.03 6.86
C ARG A 318 21.20 9.18 7.44
N SER A 319 22.41 9.35 6.93
CA SER A 319 23.32 10.42 7.37
C SER A 319 22.79 11.81 7.01
N ILE A 320 22.22 11.98 5.80
CA ILE A 320 21.62 13.24 5.37
C ILE A 320 20.40 13.58 6.25
N ILE A 321 19.53 12.63 6.51
CA ILE A 321 18.36 12.82 7.39
C ILE A 321 18.82 13.24 8.79
N LYS A 322 19.80 12.52 9.36
CA LYS A 322 20.41 12.89 10.65
C LYS A 322 20.96 14.33 10.65
N LYS A 323 21.64 14.73 9.58
CA LYS A 323 22.20 16.10 9.45
C LYS A 323 21.09 17.15 9.49
N VAL A 324 19.95 16.90 8.82
CA VAL A 324 18.83 17.84 8.70
C VAL A 324 17.95 17.86 9.95
N THR A 325 17.56 16.68 10.45
CA THR A 325 16.59 16.55 11.54
C THR A 325 17.22 16.46 12.93
N LYS A 326 18.56 16.28 13.01
CA LYS A 326 19.33 15.96 14.23
C LYS A 326 18.95 14.62 14.87
N ILE A 327 18.09 13.84 14.23
CA ILE A 327 17.63 12.52 14.67
C ILE A 327 18.30 11.45 13.79
N THR A 328 18.84 10.39 14.39
CA THR A 328 19.39 9.25 13.64
C THR A 328 18.26 8.28 13.32
N PRO A 329 17.85 8.13 12.04
CA PRO A 329 16.77 7.23 11.69
C PRO A 329 17.07 5.76 12.03
N VAL A 330 16.10 5.03 12.54
CA VAL A 330 16.16 3.57 12.64
C VAL A 330 15.69 2.92 11.34
N PHE A 331 16.29 1.81 10.97
CA PHE A 331 15.79 0.97 9.88
C PHE A 331 14.65 0.09 10.37
N SER A 332 13.57 0.03 9.61
CA SER A 332 12.35 -0.64 10.05
C SER A 332 11.63 -1.34 8.90
N THR A 333 10.89 -2.40 9.24
CA THR A 333 10.01 -3.15 8.36
C THR A 333 8.55 -3.14 8.84
N THR A 334 8.26 -2.37 9.91
CA THR A 334 6.94 -2.28 10.53
C THR A 334 5.93 -1.50 9.66
N GLY A 335 4.64 -1.65 9.96
CA GLY A 335 3.54 -0.92 9.29
C GLY A 335 2.88 -1.71 8.15
N GLY A 336 2.00 -1.04 7.43
CA GLY A 336 1.25 -1.58 6.30
C GLY A 336 2.13 -1.84 5.07
N THR A 337 1.57 -2.49 4.05
CA THR A 337 2.23 -2.62 2.75
C THR A 337 2.16 -1.30 1.98
N SER A 338 3.00 -1.13 0.95
CA SER A 338 2.98 0.02 0.05
C SER A 338 3.54 -0.39 -1.32
N ASP A 339 3.44 0.48 -2.30
CA ASP A 339 3.99 0.27 -3.64
C ASP A 339 5.52 0.14 -3.70
N ALA A 340 6.19 0.39 -2.57
CA ALA A 340 7.61 0.06 -2.39
C ALA A 340 7.95 -1.39 -2.76
N ARG A 341 6.99 -2.33 -2.62
CA ARG A 341 7.13 -3.74 -3.06
C ARG A 341 7.44 -3.87 -4.55
N SER A 342 6.91 -2.98 -5.38
CA SER A 342 7.08 -3.01 -6.84
C SER A 342 8.44 -2.48 -7.29
N VAL A 343 9.09 -1.66 -6.46
CA VAL A 343 10.43 -1.09 -6.69
C VAL A 343 11.47 -1.58 -5.68
N SER A 344 11.21 -2.71 -5.01
CA SER A 344 11.97 -3.23 -3.87
C SER A 344 13.45 -3.48 -4.14
N TYR A 345 13.83 -3.71 -5.38
CA TYR A 345 15.23 -3.91 -5.76
C TYR A 345 16.08 -2.63 -5.69
N THR A 346 15.47 -1.45 -5.59
CA THR A 346 16.18 -0.15 -5.65
C THR A 346 15.71 0.87 -4.62
N HIS A 347 14.76 0.54 -3.72
CA HIS A 347 14.04 1.59 -2.99
C HIS A 347 14.47 1.83 -1.55
N LEU A 348 14.09 3.01 -1.11
CA LEU A 348 14.19 3.55 0.22
C LEU A 348 12.93 4.38 0.49
N THR A 349 12.25 4.17 1.60
CA THR A 349 11.11 5.01 1.99
C THR A 349 11.58 6.17 2.84
N LEU A 350 11.36 7.41 2.38
CA LEU A 350 11.73 8.61 3.12
C LEU A 350 10.84 8.80 4.37
N PRO A 351 11.41 9.41 5.42
CA PRO A 351 10.67 9.77 6.59
C PRO A 351 9.71 10.94 6.30
N THR A 352 8.43 10.68 6.26
CA THR A 352 7.38 11.69 6.40
C THR A 352 6.62 11.43 7.69
N LYS A 353 6.23 12.48 8.41
CA LYS A 353 5.51 12.34 9.69
C LYS A 353 4.08 11.89 9.41
N ARG A 354 3.68 10.77 10.02
CA ARG A 354 2.27 10.38 10.06
C ARG A 354 1.57 11.23 11.11
N ILE A 355 0.71 12.14 10.68
CA ILE A 355 -0.24 12.83 11.55
C ILE A 355 -1.59 12.19 11.24
N VAL A 356 -2.18 11.57 12.23
CA VAL A 356 -3.55 11.04 12.17
C VAL A 356 -4.51 12.18 12.40
#